data_0300bb23c4302535415e4a3549bd1783
#
_entry.id   0300bb23c4302535415e4a3549bd1783
#
_cell.length_a   1.000
_cell.length_b   1.000
_cell.length_c   1.000
_cell.angle_alpha   90.00
_cell.angle_beta   90.00
_cell.angle_gamma   90.00
#
_symmetry.space_group_name_H-M   'P 1'
#
loop_
_entity.id
_entity.type
_entity.pdbx_description
1 polymer ?
#
loop_
_entity_poly.entity_id
_entity_poly.type
_entity_poly.pdbx_seq_one_letter_code
_entity_poly.pdbx_strand_id
1 'polypeptide(L)'
;MSNEEKSKYDFDTRDVGRILLSFGTLKVGFDGNVPGVSDFYSKFKGSTRDRTSFFSGCTDKDIFIYAMCIGKQKGLKNEYLKGENGKIDRKDHIDMEYFKRDPEYLWMMLATALTESRDLESGEPTLDSFEPKNVLKICEEYANAGITFLMKMNNECR
;
A
#
# COMPACT_ATOMS: atom_id res chain seq x y z
N MET A 1 25.69 25.22 24.68
CA MET A 1 25.64 24.77 23.28
C MET A 1 24.83 23.51 23.24
N SER A 2 23.64 23.63 22.74
CA SER A 2 22.68 22.57 22.64
C SER A 2 23.20 21.48 21.71
N ASN A 3 23.57 20.33 22.29
CA ASN A 3 23.53 19.10 21.53
C ASN A 3 22.09 18.92 21.09
N GLU A 4 21.87 19.02 19.82
CA GLU A 4 20.64 18.65 19.17
C GLU A 4 20.21 17.31 19.76
N GLU A 5 19.11 17.29 20.47
CA GLU A 5 18.32 16.09 20.67
C GLU A 5 17.96 15.60 19.27
N LYS A 6 18.82 14.77 18.69
CA LYS A 6 18.44 13.97 17.53
C LYS A 6 17.16 13.29 17.94
N SER A 7 16.09 13.63 17.26
CA SER A 7 14.79 13.04 17.46
C SER A 7 14.97 11.52 17.61
N LYS A 8 14.46 10.97 18.72
CA LYS A 8 14.48 9.53 19.01
C LYS A 8 13.81 8.68 17.91
N TYR A 9 13.29 9.33 16.89
CA TYR A 9 12.58 8.81 15.74
C TYR A 9 13.27 9.11 14.40
N ASP A 10 14.55 9.49 14.44
CA ASP A 10 15.34 9.66 13.22
C ASP A 10 15.64 8.25 12.67
N PHE A 11 14.73 7.77 11.82
CA PHE A 11 14.88 6.48 11.14
C PHE A 11 16.16 6.55 10.31
N ASP A 12 17.11 5.70 10.64
CA ASP A 12 18.34 5.59 9.87
C ASP A 12 17.99 5.19 8.44
N THR A 13 18.35 6.03 7.48
CA THR A 13 18.12 5.75 6.05
C THR A 13 18.75 4.43 5.59
N ARG A 14 19.74 3.93 6.32
CA ARG A 14 20.34 2.61 6.08
C ARG A 14 19.37 1.48 6.39
N ASP A 15 18.51 1.62 7.40
CA ASP A 15 17.52 0.61 7.76
C ASP A 15 16.43 0.54 6.69
N VAL A 16 15.99 1.67 6.16
CA VAL A 16 15.08 1.72 5.02
C VAL A 16 15.67 1.00 3.82
N GLY A 17 16.94 1.26 3.49
CA GLY A 17 17.63 0.58 2.40
C GLY A 17 17.69 -0.94 2.56
N ARG A 18 18.00 -1.42 3.76
CA ARG A 18 18.02 -2.86 4.08
C ARG A 18 16.66 -3.51 3.96
N ILE A 19 15.61 -2.85 4.46
CA ILE A 19 14.24 -3.36 4.36
C ILE A 19 13.82 -3.43 2.90
N LEU A 20 14.08 -2.38 2.10
CA LEU A 20 13.75 -2.37 0.67
C LEU A 20 14.49 -3.46 -0.11
N LEU A 21 15.76 -3.71 0.21
CA LEU A 21 16.52 -4.81 -0.39
C LEU A 21 15.89 -6.17 -0.12
N SER A 22 15.26 -6.37 1.03
CA SER A 22 14.58 -7.62 1.36
C SER A 22 13.39 -7.93 0.45
N PHE A 23 12.78 -6.91 -0.16
CA PHE A 23 11.70 -7.09 -1.13
C PHE A 23 12.22 -7.54 -2.51
N GLY A 24 13.52 -7.36 -2.82
CA GLY A 24 14.11 -7.76 -4.09
C GLY A 24 13.39 -7.13 -5.28
N THR A 25 12.90 -7.96 -6.20
CA THR A 25 12.16 -7.54 -7.40
C THR A 25 10.64 -7.52 -7.20
N LEU A 26 10.17 -7.77 -5.98
CA LEU A 26 8.73 -7.73 -5.70
C LEU A 26 8.17 -6.33 -5.91
N LYS A 27 6.94 -6.27 -6.39
CA LYS A 27 6.19 -5.03 -6.62
C LYS A 27 4.88 -5.05 -5.85
N VAL A 28 4.43 -3.88 -5.45
CA VAL A 28 3.04 -3.73 -5.01
C VAL A 28 2.12 -3.98 -6.20
N GLY A 29 1.10 -4.77 -5.99
CA GLY A 29 0.12 -5.10 -7.02
C GLY A 29 -1.28 -4.62 -6.70
N PHE A 30 -2.16 -4.72 -7.68
CA PHE A 30 -3.59 -4.53 -7.53
C PHE A 30 -4.38 -5.62 -8.25
N ASP A 31 -5.67 -5.72 -7.91
CA ASP A 31 -6.57 -6.71 -8.51
C ASP A 31 -7.03 -6.27 -9.91
N GLY A 32 -6.49 -6.91 -10.94
CA GLY A 32 -6.85 -6.66 -12.32
C GLY A 32 -8.26 -7.14 -12.70
N ASN A 33 -8.89 -7.97 -11.87
CA ASN A 33 -10.27 -8.41 -12.07
C ASN A 33 -11.31 -7.40 -11.53
N VAL A 34 -10.88 -6.35 -10.83
CA VAL A 34 -11.78 -5.28 -10.41
C VAL A 34 -11.85 -4.21 -11.49
N PRO A 35 -13.01 -4.00 -12.13
CA PRO A 35 -13.14 -3.01 -13.19
C PRO A 35 -12.79 -1.59 -12.74
N GLY A 36 -12.06 -0.87 -13.57
CA GLY A 36 -11.76 0.55 -13.37
C GLY A 36 -10.57 0.86 -12.46
N VAL A 37 -9.98 -0.11 -11.77
CA VAL A 37 -8.85 0.15 -10.84
C VAL A 37 -7.62 0.63 -11.60
N SER A 38 -7.27 -0.01 -12.71
CA SER A 38 -6.14 0.40 -13.54
C SER A 38 -6.28 1.83 -14.06
N ASP A 39 -7.44 2.17 -14.55
CA ASP A 39 -7.75 3.52 -15.04
C ASP A 39 -7.74 4.53 -13.91
N PHE A 40 -8.22 4.15 -12.74
CA PHE A 40 -8.21 5.01 -11.56
C PHE A 40 -6.78 5.41 -11.15
N TYR A 41 -5.84 4.47 -11.11
CA TYR A 41 -4.43 4.77 -10.83
C TYR A 41 -3.81 5.71 -11.86
N SER A 42 -4.16 5.57 -13.14
CA SER A 42 -3.59 6.38 -14.23
C SER A 42 -4.14 7.79 -14.30
N LYS A 43 -5.34 8.03 -13.78
CA LYS A 43 -6.16 9.21 -14.01
C LYS A 43 -5.60 10.50 -13.43
N PHE A 44 -4.78 10.43 -12.40
CA PHE A 44 -4.39 11.58 -11.59
C PHE A 44 -2.96 12.03 -11.81
N LYS A 45 -2.25 11.40 -12.74
CA LYS A 45 -0.85 11.67 -13.02
C LYS A 45 -0.62 12.11 -14.47
N GLY A 46 0.54 12.77 -14.67
CA GLY A 46 0.94 13.22 -16.00
C GLY A 46 0.22 14.49 -16.49
N SER A 47 0.48 14.85 -17.74
CA SER A 47 -0.08 16.06 -18.37
C SER A 47 -1.58 15.95 -18.69
N THR A 48 -2.09 14.74 -18.85
CA THR A 48 -3.50 14.44 -19.14
C THR A 48 -4.33 14.14 -17.89
N ARG A 49 -3.76 14.38 -16.69
CA ARG A 49 -4.45 14.11 -15.44
C ARG A 49 -5.76 14.86 -15.30
N ASP A 50 -6.71 14.24 -14.63
CA ASP A 50 -7.94 14.91 -14.21
C ASP A 50 -7.63 15.94 -13.11
N ARG A 51 -7.63 17.22 -13.48
CA ARG A 51 -7.32 18.33 -12.56
C ARG A 51 -8.47 18.73 -11.66
N THR A 52 -9.66 18.21 -11.92
CA THR A 52 -10.87 18.52 -11.13
C THR A 52 -11.02 17.59 -9.93
N SER A 53 -10.30 16.48 -9.92
CA SER A 53 -10.36 15.51 -8.83
C SER A 53 -9.58 15.99 -7.60
N PHE A 54 -10.09 15.61 -6.42
CA PHE A 54 -9.37 15.72 -5.15
C PHE A 54 -8.01 15.01 -5.19
N PHE A 55 -7.89 13.92 -5.96
CA PHE A 55 -6.66 13.14 -6.09
C PHE A 55 -5.69 13.66 -7.16
N SER A 56 -6.00 14.80 -7.78
CA SER A 56 -5.12 15.36 -8.82
C SER A 56 -3.71 15.59 -8.29
N GLY A 57 -2.72 15.04 -8.99
CA GLY A 57 -1.32 15.12 -8.60
C GLY A 57 -0.86 14.04 -7.63
N CYS A 58 -1.76 13.18 -7.13
CA CYS A 58 -1.36 12.00 -6.37
C CYS A 58 -0.57 11.01 -7.23
N THR A 59 0.47 10.44 -6.65
CA THR A 59 1.22 9.35 -7.25
C THR A 59 0.51 8.01 -7.01
N ASP A 60 0.94 6.98 -7.73
CA ASP A 60 0.42 5.63 -7.51
C ASP A 60 0.64 5.16 -6.06
N LYS A 61 1.79 5.53 -5.45
CA LYS A 61 2.06 5.26 -4.04
C LYS A 61 1.05 5.93 -3.12
N ASP A 62 0.76 7.21 -3.35
CA ASP A 62 -0.19 7.95 -2.53
C ASP A 62 -1.56 7.27 -2.54
N ILE A 63 -2.03 6.92 -3.73
CA ILE A 63 -3.34 6.26 -3.91
C ILE A 63 -3.35 4.89 -3.24
N PHE A 64 -2.29 4.10 -3.41
CA PHE A 64 -2.16 2.78 -2.78
C PHE A 64 -2.21 2.89 -1.24
N ILE A 65 -1.43 3.80 -0.67
CA ILE A 65 -1.38 4.00 0.78
C ILE A 65 -2.73 4.50 1.31
N TYR A 66 -3.37 5.44 0.63
CA TYR A 66 -4.70 5.92 1.02
C TYR A 66 -5.73 4.77 0.99
N ALA A 67 -5.72 3.97 -0.06
CA ALA A 67 -6.60 2.80 -0.18
C ALA A 67 -6.35 1.80 0.94
N MET A 68 -5.08 1.47 1.21
CA MET A 68 -4.70 0.57 2.30
C MET A 68 -5.18 1.08 3.66
N CYS A 69 -4.97 2.35 3.95
CA CYS A 69 -5.38 2.96 5.22
C CYS A 69 -6.90 2.98 5.39
N ILE A 70 -7.65 3.26 4.33
CA ILE A 70 -9.12 3.23 4.36
C ILE A 70 -9.63 1.81 4.60
N GLY A 71 -9.08 0.82 3.89
CA GLY A 71 -9.42 -0.57 4.11
C GLY A 71 -9.14 -1.01 5.56
N LYS A 72 -7.97 -0.65 6.08
CA LYS A 72 -7.58 -0.93 7.47
C LYS A 72 -8.52 -0.26 8.47
N GLN A 73 -8.82 1.02 8.29
CA GLN A 73 -9.72 1.76 9.17
C GLN A 73 -11.12 1.17 9.22
N LYS A 74 -11.63 0.70 8.08
CA LYS A 74 -12.94 0.07 7.98
C LYS A 74 -12.95 -1.41 8.37
N GLY A 75 -11.78 -2.00 8.62
CA GLY A 75 -11.65 -3.43 8.91
C GLY A 75 -12.04 -4.32 7.73
N LEU A 76 -11.87 -3.84 6.51
CA LEU A 76 -12.24 -4.56 5.29
C LEU A 76 -10.99 -4.97 4.49
N LYS A 77 -10.90 -6.26 4.23
CA LYS A 77 -9.89 -6.85 3.35
C LYS A 77 -10.57 -7.57 2.19
N ASN A 78 -10.09 -7.35 0.99
CA ASN A 78 -10.53 -8.09 -0.18
C ASN A 78 -9.38 -8.94 -0.73
N GLU A 79 -9.55 -10.23 -0.71
CA GLU A 79 -8.68 -11.13 -1.47
C GLU A 79 -8.85 -10.86 -2.96
N TYR A 80 -7.84 -11.29 -3.74
CA TYR A 80 -7.91 -11.18 -5.18
C TYR A 80 -9.09 -11.97 -5.75
N LEU A 81 -9.89 -11.31 -6.57
CA LEU A 81 -11.04 -11.93 -7.21
C LEU A 81 -10.58 -12.95 -8.26
N LYS A 82 -11.33 -14.02 -8.39
CA LYS A 82 -11.20 -14.95 -9.51
C LYS A 82 -12.03 -14.43 -10.69
N GLY A 83 -11.38 -14.35 -11.86
CA GLY A 83 -12.07 -14.02 -13.10
C GLY A 83 -12.93 -15.17 -13.63
N GLU A 84 -13.53 -14.99 -14.80
CA GLU A 84 -14.38 -15.99 -15.45
C GLU A 84 -13.66 -17.33 -15.70
N ASN A 85 -12.33 -17.27 -15.90
CA ASN A 85 -11.47 -18.44 -16.05
C ASN A 85 -11.08 -19.11 -14.72
N GLY A 86 -11.60 -18.64 -13.59
CA GLY A 86 -11.27 -19.12 -12.24
C GLY A 86 -9.90 -18.70 -11.72
N LYS A 87 -9.19 -17.83 -12.41
CA LYS A 87 -7.84 -17.36 -12.05
C LYS A 87 -7.86 -15.94 -11.50
N ILE A 88 -6.96 -15.68 -10.55
CA ILE A 88 -6.68 -14.31 -10.11
C ILE A 88 -5.86 -13.59 -11.18
N ASP A 89 -6.01 -12.27 -11.25
CA ASP A 89 -5.25 -11.40 -12.12
C ASP A 89 -4.57 -10.30 -11.30
N ARG A 90 -3.49 -10.65 -10.63
CA ARG A 90 -2.67 -9.69 -9.89
C ARG A 90 -1.77 -8.94 -10.87
N LYS A 91 -1.96 -7.64 -10.95
CA LYS A 91 -1.12 -6.74 -11.76
C LYS A 91 0.00 -6.17 -10.92
N ASP A 92 1.23 -6.44 -11.29
CA ASP A 92 2.40 -5.74 -10.74
C ASP A 92 2.33 -4.26 -11.11
N HIS A 93 2.51 -3.38 -10.14
CA HIS A 93 2.24 -1.96 -10.36
C HIS A 93 3.34 -1.02 -9.87
N ILE A 94 3.74 -1.11 -8.62
CA ILE A 94 4.66 -0.16 -8.00
C ILE A 94 5.91 -0.89 -7.53
N ASP A 95 7.08 -0.52 -8.07
CA ASP A 95 8.35 -1.01 -7.57
C ASP A 95 8.56 -0.56 -6.12
N MET A 96 9.00 -1.48 -5.27
CA MET A 96 9.26 -1.16 -3.86
C MET A 96 10.35 -0.10 -3.69
N GLU A 97 11.26 0.02 -4.63
CA GLU A 97 12.31 1.05 -4.61
C GLU A 97 11.75 2.49 -4.57
N TYR A 98 10.59 2.72 -5.14
CA TYR A 98 9.95 4.05 -5.10
C TYR A 98 9.57 4.49 -3.68
N PHE A 99 9.42 3.56 -2.74
CA PHE A 99 9.14 3.87 -1.33
C PHE A 99 10.36 4.40 -0.57
N LYS A 100 11.54 4.38 -1.18
CA LYS A 100 12.75 4.97 -0.59
C LYS A 100 12.62 6.47 -0.34
N ARG A 101 11.83 7.15 -1.16
CA ARG A 101 11.59 8.61 -1.04
C ARG A 101 10.55 8.95 0.02
N ASP A 102 9.70 8.01 0.36
CA ASP A 102 8.59 8.16 1.32
C ASP A 102 8.67 7.04 2.36
N PRO A 103 9.71 7.04 3.22
CA PRO A 103 9.93 5.96 4.17
C PRO A 103 8.78 5.78 5.16
N GLU A 104 8.02 6.83 5.44
CA GLU A 104 6.80 6.76 6.24
C GLU A 104 5.76 5.81 5.63
N TYR A 105 5.64 5.74 4.31
CA TYR A 105 4.74 4.79 3.64
C TYR A 105 5.19 3.35 3.86
N LEU A 106 6.48 3.09 3.80
CA LEU A 106 7.03 1.77 4.11
C LEU A 106 6.72 1.36 5.54
N TRP A 107 6.89 2.27 6.50
CA TRP A 107 6.58 2.00 7.89
C TRP A 107 5.09 1.76 8.11
N MET A 108 4.22 2.47 7.41
CA MET A 108 2.77 2.23 7.45
C MET A 108 2.42 0.83 6.94
N MET A 109 3.08 0.37 5.88
CA MET A 109 2.91 -1.00 5.34
C MET A 109 3.36 -2.05 6.36
N LEU A 110 4.54 -1.87 6.94
CA LEU A 110 5.08 -2.80 7.94
C LEU A 110 4.20 -2.85 9.19
N ALA A 111 3.75 -1.69 9.67
CA ALA A 111 2.85 -1.62 10.82
C ALA A 111 1.51 -2.31 10.53
N THR A 112 0.96 -2.13 9.33
CA THR A 112 -0.26 -2.81 8.91
C THR A 112 -0.10 -4.33 8.91
N ALA A 113 1.01 -4.82 8.34
CA ALA A 113 1.32 -6.25 8.35
C ALA A 113 1.50 -6.81 9.76
N LEU A 114 2.22 -6.08 10.62
CA LEU A 114 2.49 -6.49 11.99
C LEU A 114 1.22 -6.66 12.83
N THR A 115 0.22 -5.80 12.62
CA THR A 115 -1.05 -5.88 13.37
C THR A 115 -1.92 -7.06 12.95
N GLU A 116 -1.67 -7.66 11.79
CA GLU A 116 -2.43 -8.81 11.27
C GLU A 116 -1.79 -10.15 11.60
N SER A 117 -0.46 -10.20 11.67
CA SER A 117 0.28 -11.44 11.87
C SER A 117 0.58 -11.63 13.35
N ARG A 118 -0.38 -12.24 14.05
CA ARG A 118 -0.24 -12.57 15.46
C ARG A 118 -0.28 -14.07 15.67
N ASP A 119 0.52 -14.53 16.62
CA ASP A 119 0.39 -15.88 17.11
C ASP A 119 -0.99 -16.08 17.76
N LEU A 120 -1.68 -17.16 17.40
CA LEU A 120 -3.05 -17.43 17.86
C LEU A 120 -3.15 -17.73 19.36
N GLU A 121 -2.07 -18.24 19.96
CA GLU A 121 -2.05 -18.59 21.38
C GLU A 121 -1.61 -17.43 22.26
N SER A 122 -0.53 -16.77 21.90
CA SER A 122 0.06 -15.67 22.69
C SER A 122 -0.51 -14.29 22.37
N GLY A 123 -1.09 -14.11 21.17
CA GLY A 123 -1.50 -12.80 20.66
C GLY A 123 -0.33 -11.88 20.28
N GLU A 124 0.92 -12.37 20.39
CA GLU A 124 2.11 -11.63 20.04
C GLU A 124 2.36 -11.59 18.55
N PRO A 125 2.96 -10.50 18.03
CA PRO A 125 3.35 -10.44 16.62
C PRO A 125 4.37 -11.53 16.27
N THR A 126 4.19 -12.16 15.12
CA THR A 126 5.10 -13.18 14.62
C THR A 126 6.15 -12.58 13.69
N LEU A 127 7.34 -13.19 13.63
CA LEU A 127 8.40 -12.76 12.70
C LEU A 127 8.00 -12.92 11.22
N ASP A 128 7.08 -13.83 10.93
CA ASP A 128 6.53 -14.02 9.58
C ASP A 128 5.82 -12.77 9.06
N SER A 129 5.41 -11.87 9.97
CA SER A 129 4.84 -10.56 9.63
C SER A 129 5.74 -9.72 8.74
N PHE A 130 7.05 -9.88 8.87
CA PHE A 130 8.04 -9.10 8.14
C PHE A 130 8.54 -9.79 6.87
N GLU A 131 8.04 -10.98 6.56
CA GLU A 131 8.35 -11.60 5.28
C GLU A 131 7.74 -10.75 4.15
N PRO A 132 8.56 -10.31 3.17
CA PRO A 132 8.12 -9.35 2.14
C PRO A 132 6.84 -9.73 1.41
N LYS A 133 6.69 -11.00 1.05
CA LYS A 133 5.46 -11.49 0.40
C LYS A 133 4.23 -11.37 1.28
N ASN A 134 4.37 -11.62 2.58
CA ASN A 134 3.27 -11.48 3.54
C ASN A 134 2.91 -10.01 3.75
N VAL A 135 3.90 -9.12 3.84
CA VAL A 135 3.66 -7.67 3.94
C VAL A 135 2.86 -7.20 2.73
N LEU A 136 3.29 -7.53 1.52
CA LEU A 136 2.59 -7.14 0.30
C LEU A 136 1.18 -7.70 0.24
N LYS A 137 1.02 -8.99 0.52
CA LYS A 137 -0.30 -9.64 0.52
C LYS A 137 -1.29 -8.91 1.43
N ILE A 138 -0.91 -8.68 2.68
CA ILE A 138 -1.78 -8.03 3.67
C ILE A 138 -2.11 -6.60 3.24
N CYS A 139 -1.11 -5.82 2.85
CA CYS A 139 -1.30 -4.43 2.43
C CYS A 139 -2.16 -4.32 1.17
N GLU A 140 -1.95 -5.21 0.20
CA GLU A 140 -2.74 -5.25 -1.03
C GLU A 140 -4.19 -5.65 -0.77
N GLU A 141 -4.46 -6.60 0.12
CA GLU A 141 -5.84 -6.98 0.48
C GLU A 141 -6.61 -5.81 1.10
N TYR A 142 -5.97 -5.03 1.96
CA TYR A 142 -6.58 -3.80 2.48
C TYR A 142 -6.75 -2.74 1.39
N ALA A 143 -5.76 -2.55 0.54
CA ALA A 143 -5.84 -1.61 -0.57
C ALA A 143 -6.90 -2.00 -1.60
N ASN A 144 -7.05 -3.29 -1.90
CA ASN A 144 -8.11 -3.79 -2.79
C ASN A 144 -9.51 -3.47 -2.26
N ALA A 145 -9.72 -3.52 -0.94
CA ALA A 145 -10.96 -3.07 -0.34
C ALA A 145 -11.10 -1.55 -0.36
N GLY A 146 -10.06 -0.84 0.04
CA GLY A 146 -10.08 0.62 0.15
C GLY A 146 -10.20 1.35 -1.18
N ILE A 147 -9.65 0.80 -2.26
CA ILE A 147 -9.69 1.44 -3.59
C ILE A 147 -11.12 1.63 -4.09
N THR A 148 -12.02 0.72 -3.77
CA THR A 148 -13.43 0.83 -4.15
C THR A 148 -14.10 2.04 -3.49
N PHE A 149 -13.73 2.36 -2.25
CA PHE A 149 -14.20 3.57 -1.57
C PHE A 149 -13.63 4.84 -2.20
N LEU A 150 -12.34 4.85 -2.55
CA LEU A 150 -11.72 6.00 -3.22
C LEU A 150 -12.36 6.27 -4.58
N MET A 151 -12.62 5.22 -5.35
CA MET A 151 -13.30 5.33 -6.65
C MET A 151 -14.70 5.92 -6.49
N LYS A 152 -15.45 5.45 -5.50
CA LYS A 152 -16.77 5.97 -5.19
C LYS A 152 -16.72 7.43 -4.75
N MET A 153 -15.84 7.78 -3.84
CA MET A 153 -15.64 9.18 -3.41
C MET A 153 -15.30 10.09 -4.57
N ASN A 154 -14.42 9.68 -5.46
CA ASN A 154 -14.04 10.46 -6.63
C ASN A 154 -15.23 10.72 -7.57
N ASN A 155 -16.15 9.78 -7.71
CA ASN A 155 -17.34 9.93 -8.53
C ASN A 155 -18.42 10.82 -7.86
N GLU A 156 -18.55 10.79 -6.54
CA GLU A 156 -19.53 11.55 -5.78
C GLU A 156 -19.14 13.01 -5.53
N CYS A 157 -17.84 13.31 -5.53
CA CYS A 157 -17.30 14.66 -5.28
C CYS A 157 -17.08 15.51 -6.56
N ARG A 158 -17.67 15.11 -7.66
CA ARG A 158 -17.61 15.86 -8.94
C ARG A 158 -18.71 16.89 -9.07
#